data_425c7719c687fcb2b0e585fb7a3e17d5
#
_entry.id   425c7719c687fcb2b0e585fb7a3e17d5
#
_cell.length_a   1.000
_cell.length_b   1.000
_cell.length_c   1.000
_cell.angle_alpha   90.00
_cell.angle_beta   90.00
_cell.angle_gamma   90.00
#
_symmetry.space_group_name_H-M   'P 1'
#
loop_
_entity.id
_entity.type
_entity.pdbx_description
1 polymer ?
#
loop_
_entity_poly.entity_id
_entity_poly.type
_entity_poly.pdbx_seq_one_letter_code
_entity_poly.pdbx_strand_id
1 'polypeptide(L)'
;MTRSRDVANIDGLLTTKGDIYAATAASTPARLAVGANDTILTADSTTATGLKWAAAGGVAPLLIPINSGKYIKGFQIAALNQAGASQNTTYYIPIYLAGTTYDRIGFKTGASQSSSSTVRLGIYNVGANNKPTTLVLDAGTVSASAANTVYEITISQTLNAGYYYLALNRQNANQLYAMFISDPVFPVGGYADNMSNQYINSQMYYETGVSGAFTTAGTLVASNDHFFMGMRIA
;
A
#
# COMPACT_ATOMS: atom_id res chain seq x y z
N MET A 1 -44.99 -20.29 -34.84
CA MET A 1 -44.30 -19.28 -35.67
C MET A 1 -43.57 -18.20 -34.84
N THR A 2 -42.93 -18.57 -33.79
CA THR A 2 -42.26 -17.60 -32.89
C THR A 2 -40.73 -17.64 -32.97
N ARG A 3 -40.15 -18.79 -33.30
CA ARG A 3 -38.66 -18.96 -33.32
C ARG A 3 -37.91 -18.14 -34.40
N SER A 4 -38.54 -17.85 -35.54
CA SER A 4 -37.89 -17.04 -36.59
C SER A 4 -37.75 -15.56 -36.25
N ARG A 5 -38.69 -15.01 -35.45
CA ARG A 5 -38.60 -13.61 -35.00
C ARG A 5 -37.58 -13.40 -33.93
N ASP A 6 -37.41 -14.39 -33.06
CA ASP A 6 -36.45 -14.29 -31.95
C ASP A 6 -35.01 -14.37 -32.49
N VAL A 7 -34.77 -15.16 -33.53
CA VAL A 7 -33.45 -15.20 -34.21
C VAL A 7 -33.19 -13.89 -34.96
N ALA A 8 -34.18 -13.32 -35.63
CA ALA A 8 -34.03 -12.05 -36.35
C ALA A 8 -33.74 -10.84 -35.44
N ASN A 9 -34.24 -10.86 -34.21
CA ASN A 9 -33.92 -9.81 -33.21
C ASN A 9 -32.51 -9.90 -32.64
N ILE A 10 -31.83 -11.02 -32.85
CA ILE A 10 -30.46 -11.25 -32.38
C ILE A 10 -29.46 -10.95 -33.49
N ASP A 11 -29.90 -11.10 -34.75
CA ASP A 11 -29.06 -10.88 -35.94
C ASP A 11 -28.69 -9.40 -36.05
N GLY A 12 -27.39 -9.12 -36.13
CA GLY A 12 -26.88 -7.75 -36.17
C GLY A 12 -26.68 -7.04 -34.81
N LEU A 13 -27.03 -7.68 -33.69
CA LEU A 13 -26.82 -7.07 -32.36
C LEU A 13 -25.32 -7.03 -31.98
N LEU A 14 -24.55 -8.06 -32.33
CA LEU A 14 -23.11 -8.09 -32.17
C LEU A 14 -22.44 -7.46 -33.38
N THR A 15 -21.70 -6.38 -33.17
CA THR A 15 -21.10 -5.59 -34.27
C THR A 15 -19.59 -5.60 -34.28
N THR A 16 -18.96 -6.10 -33.22
CA THR A 16 -17.51 -6.10 -33.07
C THR A 16 -17.04 -7.45 -32.51
N LYS A 17 -15.86 -7.89 -32.92
CA LYS A 17 -15.22 -9.10 -32.34
C LYS A 17 -15.10 -8.95 -30.83
N GLY A 18 -15.59 -9.94 -30.09
CA GLY A 18 -15.55 -9.98 -28.62
C GLY A 18 -16.77 -9.37 -27.93
N ASP A 19 -17.75 -8.85 -28.69
CA ASP A 19 -19.03 -8.46 -28.13
C ASP A 19 -19.79 -9.65 -27.50
N ILE A 20 -20.58 -9.39 -26.50
CA ILE A 20 -21.34 -10.39 -25.76
C ILE A 20 -22.83 -10.07 -25.83
N TYR A 21 -23.68 -11.09 -26.02
CA TYR A 21 -25.12 -10.98 -25.77
C TYR A 21 -25.35 -10.92 -24.25
N ALA A 22 -26.04 -9.89 -23.82
CA ALA A 22 -26.53 -9.72 -22.47
C ALA A 22 -28.04 -9.44 -22.51
N ALA A 23 -28.69 -9.28 -21.38
CA ALA A 23 -30.08 -8.89 -21.30
C ALA A 23 -30.25 -7.72 -20.33
N THR A 24 -31.12 -6.78 -20.68
CA THR A 24 -31.49 -5.67 -19.78
C THR A 24 -32.77 -5.97 -19.01
N ALA A 25 -33.57 -6.94 -19.48
CA ALA A 25 -34.79 -7.47 -18.85
C ALA A 25 -35.09 -8.85 -19.44
N ALA A 26 -36.08 -9.53 -18.89
CA ALA A 26 -36.58 -10.79 -19.46
C ALA A 26 -36.94 -10.61 -20.94
N SER A 27 -36.40 -11.48 -21.80
CA SER A 27 -36.59 -11.45 -23.26
C SER A 27 -36.18 -10.14 -23.96
N THR A 28 -35.32 -9.33 -23.33
CA THR A 28 -34.81 -8.08 -23.91
C THR A 28 -33.31 -8.18 -24.10
N PRO A 29 -32.86 -8.70 -25.27
CA PRO A 29 -31.44 -8.84 -25.54
C PRO A 29 -30.78 -7.48 -25.76
N ALA A 30 -29.54 -7.36 -25.29
CA ALA A 30 -28.71 -6.18 -25.46
C ALA A 30 -27.27 -6.58 -25.77
N ARG A 31 -26.57 -5.70 -26.45
CA ARG A 31 -25.13 -5.85 -26.69
C ARG A 31 -24.34 -5.33 -25.49
N LEU A 32 -23.45 -6.12 -24.98
CA LEU A 32 -22.34 -5.65 -24.16
C LEU A 32 -21.09 -5.58 -25.05
N ALA A 33 -20.63 -4.38 -25.33
CA ALA A 33 -19.45 -4.19 -26.15
C ALA A 33 -18.22 -4.83 -25.49
N VAL A 34 -17.27 -5.29 -26.31
CA VAL A 34 -16.00 -5.82 -25.83
C VAL A 34 -15.28 -4.82 -24.91
N GLY A 35 -14.72 -5.29 -23.81
CA GLY A 35 -13.92 -4.49 -22.90
C GLY A 35 -12.53 -4.14 -23.41
N ALA A 36 -11.85 -3.25 -22.73
CA ALA A 36 -10.44 -2.98 -22.97
C ALA A 36 -9.58 -4.23 -22.67
N ASN A 37 -8.35 -4.24 -23.21
CA ASN A 37 -7.40 -5.30 -22.85
C ASN A 37 -7.22 -5.39 -21.34
N ASP A 38 -6.95 -6.59 -20.86
CA ASP A 38 -6.71 -6.89 -19.43
C ASP A 38 -7.90 -6.61 -18.51
N THR A 39 -9.11 -6.52 -19.07
CA THR A 39 -10.35 -6.46 -18.28
C THR A 39 -11.02 -7.82 -18.16
N ILE A 40 -11.75 -8.04 -17.07
CA ILE A 40 -12.57 -9.21 -16.80
C ILE A 40 -14.04 -8.83 -16.74
N LEU A 41 -14.89 -9.76 -17.18
CA LEU A 41 -16.36 -9.58 -17.08
C LEU A 41 -16.78 -9.82 -15.63
N THR A 42 -17.44 -8.86 -15.05
CA THR A 42 -17.94 -8.90 -13.66
C THR A 42 -19.43 -8.63 -13.59
N ALA A 43 -20.11 -9.24 -12.61
CA ALA A 43 -21.48 -8.88 -12.28
C ALA A 43 -21.52 -7.48 -11.65
N ASP A 44 -22.50 -6.66 -12.07
CA ASP A 44 -22.76 -5.34 -11.50
C ASP A 44 -24.23 -4.99 -11.65
N SER A 45 -24.98 -5.10 -10.56
CA SER A 45 -26.41 -4.83 -10.53
C SER A 45 -26.80 -3.37 -10.81
N THR A 46 -25.82 -2.45 -10.83
CA THR A 46 -26.05 -1.02 -11.13
C THR A 46 -26.06 -0.71 -12.62
N THR A 47 -25.57 -1.64 -13.45
CA THR A 47 -25.60 -1.50 -14.92
C THR A 47 -26.87 -2.10 -15.53
N ALA A 48 -27.29 -1.58 -16.68
CA ALA A 48 -28.51 -2.03 -17.35
C ALA A 48 -28.48 -3.53 -17.70
N THR A 49 -27.31 -4.08 -18.03
CA THR A 49 -27.12 -5.51 -18.36
C THR A 49 -26.81 -6.38 -17.15
N GLY A 50 -26.64 -5.81 -15.96
CA GLY A 50 -26.12 -6.54 -14.78
C GLY A 50 -24.66 -6.96 -14.89
N LEU A 51 -23.93 -6.51 -15.91
CA LEU A 51 -22.57 -6.88 -16.24
C LEU A 51 -21.73 -5.67 -16.58
N LYS A 52 -20.46 -5.67 -16.22
CA LYS A 52 -19.46 -4.68 -16.67
C LYS A 52 -18.10 -5.32 -16.91
N TRP A 53 -17.27 -4.66 -17.67
CA TRP A 53 -15.85 -4.94 -17.76
C TRP A 53 -15.13 -4.16 -16.66
N ALA A 54 -14.36 -4.86 -15.86
CA ALA A 54 -13.54 -4.26 -14.80
C ALA A 54 -12.07 -4.64 -15.01
N ALA A 55 -11.16 -3.81 -14.56
CA ALA A 55 -9.75 -4.18 -14.54
C ALA A 55 -9.59 -5.52 -13.81
N ALA A 56 -8.78 -6.42 -14.37
CA ALA A 56 -8.39 -7.62 -13.66
C ALA A 56 -7.76 -7.17 -12.35
N GLY A 57 -8.42 -7.43 -11.23
CA GLY A 57 -7.82 -7.20 -9.92
C GLY A 57 -6.48 -7.92 -9.90
N GLY A 58 -5.38 -7.21 -9.67
CA GLY A 58 -4.09 -7.84 -9.47
C GLY A 58 -4.29 -8.95 -8.43
N VAL A 59 -3.74 -10.13 -8.69
CA VAL A 59 -3.74 -11.20 -7.69
C VAL A 59 -3.13 -10.63 -6.43
N ALA A 60 -3.97 -10.36 -5.44
CA ALA A 60 -3.46 -10.01 -4.12
C ALA A 60 -2.50 -11.13 -3.71
N PRO A 61 -1.27 -10.83 -3.28
CA PRO A 61 -0.45 -11.85 -2.69
C PRO A 61 -1.29 -12.59 -1.65
N LEU A 62 -1.15 -13.90 -1.56
CA LEU A 62 -1.91 -14.73 -0.64
C LEU A 62 -1.67 -14.24 0.80
N LEU A 63 -2.43 -13.25 1.20
CA LEU A 63 -2.42 -12.74 2.55
C LEU A 63 -3.42 -13.56 3.37
N ILE A 64 -2.98 -14.00 4.53
CA ILE A 64 -3.88 -14.51 5.55
C ILE A 64 -5.00 -13.49 5.75
N PRO A 65 -6.27 -13.90 5.84
CA PRO A 65 -7.37 -12.96 6.07
C PRO A 65 -7.05 -12.04 7.24
N ILE A 66 -6.99 -10.74 6.98
CA ILE A 66 -6.63 -9.75 7.97
C ILE A 66 -7.93 -9.19 8.53
N ASN A 67 -8.18 -9.46 9.79
CA ASN A 67 -9.39 -9.02 10.49
C ASN A 67 -9.23 -7.58 11.01
N SER A 68 -10.36 -6.89 11.19
CA SER A 68 -10.44 -5.60 11.87
C SER A 68 -9.70 -5.60 13.21
N GLY A 69 -9.05 -4.50 13.56
CA GLY A 69 -8.27 -4.34 14.79
C GLY A 69 -6.87 -5.00 14.75
N LYS A 70 -6.46 -5.59 13.64
CA LYS A 70 -5.13 -6.21 13.50
C LYS A 70 -4.16 -5.31 12.75
N TYR A 71 -2.87 -5.42 13.12
CA TYR A 71 -1.80 -4.69 12.48
C TYR A 71 -1.22 -5.46 11.30
N ILE A 72 -1.09 -4.75 10.18
CA ILE A 72 -0.22 -5.17 9.08
C ILE A 72 1.15 -4.53 9.33
N LYS A 73 2.18 -5.35 9.26
CA LYS A 73 3.59 -4.94 9.39
C LYS A 73 4.33 -5.30 8.12
N GLY A 74 5.31 -4.48 7.74
CA GLY A 74 6.02 -4.67 6.47
C GLY A 74 6.82 -5.96 6.35
N PHE A 75 7.23 -6.63 7.47
CA PHE A 75 8.20 -7.73 7.44
C PHE A 75 7.93 -8.82 8.47
N GLN A 76 8.45 -10.02 8.15
CA GLN A 76 8.75 -11.03 9.17
C GLN A 76 10.12 -10.74 9.79
N ILE A 77 10.22 -10.87 11.09
CA ILE A 77 11.34 -10.42 11.90
C ILE A 77 12.15 -11.64 12.30
N ALA A 78 13.44 -11.69 11.92
CA ALA A 78 14.39 -12.65 12.44
C ALA A 78 15.02 -12.18 13.78
N ALA A 79 15.29 -10.89 13.92
CA ALA A 79 15.79 -10.28 15.16
C ALA A 79 15.35 -8.82 15.27
N LEU A 80 15.05 -8.36 16.49
CA LEU A 80 14.77 -6.97 16.81
C LEU A 80 15.95 -6.35 17.51
N ASN A 81 16.54 -5.38 16.89
CA ASN A 81 17.51 -4.47 17.48
C ASN A 81 16.87 -3.08 17.66
N GLN A 82 17.65 -2.10 18.07
CA GLN A 82 17.25 -0.70 18.09
C GLN A 82 18.28 0.14 17.35
N ALA A 83 17.80 1.15 16.64
CA ALA A 83 18.65 2.14 15.97
C ALA A 83 18.17 3.55 16.30
N GLY A 84 19.11 4.49 16.29
CA GLY A 84 18.83 5.91 16.44
C GLY A 84 18.39 6.51 15.12
N ALA A 85 17.19 7.10 15.05
CA ALA A 85 16.78 7.88 13.90
C ALA A 85 17.47 9.25 13.89
N SER A 86 18.00 9.69 12.76
CA SER A 86 18.62 11.01 12.61
C SER A 86 17.55 12.11 12.62
N GLN A 87 17.88 13.28 13.17
CA GLN A 87 16.98 14.41 13.18
C GLN A 87 16.70 14.92 11.76
N ASN A 88 15.46 15.35 11.50
CA ASN A 88 15.02 15.86 10.22
C ASN A 88 15.30 14.92 9.04
N THR A 89 15.33 13.62 9.33
CA THR A 89 15.50 12.57 8.32
C THR A 89 14.24 11.72 8.26
N THR A 90 13.66 11.62 7.08
CA THR A 90 12.52 10.76 6.82
C THR A 90 13.02 9.41 6.31
N TYR A 91 12.60 8.34 6.97
CA TYR A 91 12.87 6.95 6.56
C TYR A 91 11.61 6.38 5.92
N TYR A 92 11.76 5.76 4.76
CA TYR A 92 10.68 5.19 3.96
C TYR A 92 10.78 3.67 3.97
N ILE A 93 9.76 3.02 4.53
CA ILE A 93 9.70 1.58 4.71
C ILE A 93 8.58 1.03 3.82
N PRO A 94 8.89 0.18 2.83
CA PRO A 94 7.88 -0.38 1.94
C PRO A 94 6.99 -1.38 2.68
N ILE A 95 5.71 -1.39 2.32
CA ILE A 95 4.70 -2.29 2.87
C ILE A 95 3.69 -2.63 1.78
N TYR A 96 3.18 -3.86 1.79
CA TYR A 96 1.97 -4.20 1.04
C TYR A 96 0.75 -4.05 1.94
N LEU A 97 -0.23 -3.28 1.49
CA LEU A 97 -1.47 -3.03 2.21
C LEU A 97 -2.66 -3.62 1.44
N ALA A 98 -3.59 -4.21 2.16
CA ALA A 98 -4.86 -4.67 1.61
C ALA A 98 -5.77 -3.48 1.25
N GLY A 99 -6.71 -3.68 0.33
CA GLY A 99 -7.73 -2.69 -0.01
C GLY A 99 -8.78 -2.59 1.09
N THR A 100 -8.57 -1.66 2.03
CA THR A 100 -9.46 -1.44 3.18
C THR A 100 -9.21 -0.08 3.83
N THR A 101 -9.96 0.22 4.88
CA THR A 101 -9.74 1.41 5.72
C THR A 101 -8.81 1.07 6.88
N TYR A 102 -7.89 1.97 7.17
CA TYR A 102 -6.94 1.90 8.28
C TYR A 102 -7.24 3.00 9.29
N ASP A 103 -7.21 2.67 10.59
CA ASP A 103 -7.53 3.59 11.68
C ASP A 103 -6.33 3.98 12.55
N ARG A 104 -5.17 3.33 12.37
CA ARG A 104 -3.91 3.66 13.06
C ARG A 104 -2.72 3.48 12.13
N ILE A 105 -1.74 4.36 12.31
CA ILE A 105 -0.37 4.19 11.85
C ILE A 105 0.55 4.30 13.07
N GLY A 106 1.54 3.42 13.20
CA GLY A 106 2.38 3.40 14.39
C GLY A 106 3.75 2.77 14.19
N PHE A 107 4.58 2.94 15.22
CA PHE A 107 5.92 2.35 15.35
C PHE A 107 6.17 1.95 16.80
N LYS A 108 7.27 1.22 17.04
CA LYS A 108 7.69 0.84 18.39
C LYS A 108 9.04 1.43 18.74
N THR A 109 9.16 1.99 19.95
CA THR A 109 10.45 2.44 20.50
C THR A 109 11.31 1.27 20.96
N GLY A 110 12.63 1.46 20.93
CA GLY A 110 13.61 0.51 21.49
C GLY A 110 13.79 0.64 22.98
N ALA A 111 14.64 -0.23 23.56
CA ALA A 111 14.90 -0.29 25.00
C ALA A 111 15.63 0.95 25.53
N SER A 112 16.39 1.66 24.70
CA SER A 112 17.16 2.85 25.11
C SER A 112 16.40 4.16 24.98
N GLN A 113 15.10 4.15 24.61
CA GLN A 113 14.30 5.36 24.55
C GLN A 113 14.08 5.92 25.96
N SER A 114 14.57 7.13 26.22
CA SER A 114 14.52 7.77 27.55
C SER A 114 14.14 9.25 27.52
N SER A 115 13.97 9.83 26.32
CA SER A 115 13.62 11.24 26.14
C SER A 115 12.45 11.40 25.18
N SER A 116 11.70 12.49 25.33
CA SER A 116 10.55 12.75 24.46
C SER A 116 11.01 13.20 23.08
N SER A 117 10.77 12.35 22.07
CA SER A 117 11.07 12.61 20.67
C SER A 117 9.80 12.91 19.91
N THR A 118 9.78 13.99 19.14
CA THR A 118 8.66 14.30 18.24
C THR A 118 8.86 13.52 16.94
N VAL A 119 7.93 12.61 16.68
CA VAL A 119 7.97 11.70 15.52
C VAL A 119 6.77 11.97 14.62
N ARG A 120 7.01 12.26 13.35
CA ARG A 120 6.00 12.39 12.30
C ARG A 120 5.88 11.09 11.55
N LEU A 121 4.65 10.68 11.25
CA LEU A 121 4.33 9.49 10.48
C LEU A 121 3.54 9.85 9.23
N GLY A 122 3.69 9.06 8.17
CA GLY A 122 2.97 9.28 6.92
C GLY A 122 2.95 8.07 5.99
N ILE A 123 2.24 8.23 4.88
CA ILE A 123 2.07 7.21 3.85
C ILE A 123 2.38 7.84 2.49
N TYR A 124 3.12 7.11 1.65
CA TYR A 124 3.50 7.54 0.32
C TYR A 124 3.16 6.48 -0.73
N ASN A 125 2.86 6.94 -1.94
CA ASN A 125 2.73 6.08 -3.10
C ASN A 125 4.11 5.56 -3.55
N VAL A 126 4.09 4.36 -4.13
CA VAL A 126 5.20 3.80 -4.88
C VAL A 126 5.14 4.33 -6.30
N GLY A 127 6.21 4.94 -6.77
CA GLY A 127 6.34 5.44 -8.13
C GLY A 127 7.21 4.55 -9.02
N ALA A 128 7.65 5.11 -10.13
CA ALA A 128 8.58 4.45 -11.04
C ALA A 128 9.88 4.04 -10.29
N ASN A 129 10.48 2.94 -10.69
CA ASN A 129 11.67 2.36 -10.04
C ASN A 129 11.46 1.98 -8.56
N ASN A 130 10.22 1.71 -8.16
CA ASN A 130 9.86 1.28 -6.81
C ASN A 130 10.32 2.25 -5.71
N LYS A 131 10.30 3.54 -5.96
CA LYS A 131 10.67 4.59 -4.99
C LYS A 131 9.44 5.29 -4.40
N PRO A 132 9.53 5.81 -3.16
CA PRO A 132 8.49 6.69 -2.63
C PRO A 132 8.38 7.94 -3.50
N THR A 133 7.15 8.43 -3.71
CA THR A 133 6.87 9.58 -4.58
C THR A 133 5.89 10.55 -3.93
N THR A 134 4.62 10.50 -4.30
CA THR A 134 3.60 11.41 -3.82
C THR A 134 3.10 11.03 -2.44
N LEU A 135 2.89 12.04 -1.62
CA LEU A 135 2.26 11.87 -0.30
C LEU A 135 0.81 11.41 -0.45
N VAL A 136 0.44 10.36 0.27
CA VAL A 136 -0.95 9.89 0.42
C VAL A 136 -1.55 10.47 1.69
N LEU A 137 -0.80 10.43 2.81
CA LEU A 137 -1.24 10.92 4.11
C LEU A 137 -0.05 11.44 4.92
N ASP A 138 -0.15 12.68 5.38
CA ASP A 138 0.60 13.15 6.55
C ASP A 138 -0.25 12.90 7.79
N ALA A 139 0.09 11.88 8.55
CA ALA A 139 -0.65 11.52 9.77
C ALA A 139 -0.41 12.48 10.94
N GLY A 140 0.56 13.42 10.80
CA GLY A 140 0.94 14.32 11.87
C GLY A 140 2.01 13.74 12.79
N THR A 141 2.07 14.23 14.02
CA THR A 141 3.14 13.92 14.97
C THR A 141 2.63 13.26 16.25
N VAL A 142 3.49 12.44 16.87
CA VAL A 142 3.32 11.88 18.21
C VAL A 142 4.60 12.07 19.01
N SER A 143 4.45 12.26 20.34
CA SER A 143 5.57 12.36 21.27
C SER A 143 5.91 11.00 21.87
N ALA A 144 7.09 10.48 21.54
CA ALA A 144 7.57 9.17 21.97
C ALA A 144 8.62 9.32 23.08
N SER A 145 8.28 8.93 24.31
CA SER A 145 9.12 9.15 25.51
C SER A 145 9.52 7.89 26.26
N ALA A 146 8.76 6.79 26.14
CA ALA A 146 8.98 5.56 26.88
C ALA A 146 9.67 4.48 26.04
N ALA A 147 10.48 3.67 26.66
CA ALA A 147 11.14 2.51 26.06
C ALA A 147 10.16 1.37 25.78
N ASN A 148 10.46 0.55 24.78
CA ASN A 148 9.69 -0.65 24.40
C ASN A 148 8.19 -0.43 24.17
N THR A 149 7.79 0.79 23.85
CA THR A 149 6.40 1.23 23.77
C THR A 149 5.97 1.42 22.32
N VAL A 150 4.73 1.03 22.01
CA VAL A 150 4.11 1.31 20.72
C VAL A 150 3.48 2.70 20.78
N TYR A 151 3.81 3.54 19.81
CA TYR A 151 3.24 4.86 19.60
C TYR A 151 2.47 4.88 18.29
N GLU A 152 1.27 5.45 18.35
CA GLU A 152 0.31 5.43 17.25
C GLU A 152 -0.31 6.79 17.02
N ILE A 153 -0.69 7.03 15.78
CA ILE A 153 -1.52 8.16 15.38
C ILE A 153 -2.83 7.62 14.84
N THR A 154 -3.95 8.14 15.35
CA THR A 154 -5.29 7.83 14.83
C THR A 154 -5.45 8.46 13.45
N ILE A 155 -5.88 7.67 12.49
CA ILE A 155 -6.15 8.06 11.12
C ILE A 155 -7.51 7.52 10.68
N SER A 156 -7.98 7.93 9.51
CA SER A 156 -9.09 7.30 8.79
C SER A 156 -8.74 7.31 7.31
N GLN A 157 -7.97 6.32 6.88
CA GLN A 157 -7.42 6.29 5.53
C GLN A 157 -7.85 5.02 4.81
N THR A 158 -8.69 5.17 3.78
CA THR A 158 -9.02 4.08 2.85
C THR A 158 -7.97 4.02 1.76
N LEU A 159 -7.43 2.83 1.52
CA LEU A 159 -6.42 2.57 0.51
C LEU A 159 -6.88 1.43 -0.40
N ASN A 160 -6.46 1.46 -1.65
CA ASN A 160 -6.55 0.29 -2.53
C ASN A 160 -5.49 -0.74 -2.15
N ALA A 161 -5.71 -2.01 -2.53
CA ALA A 161 -4.68 -3.03 -2.37
C ALA A 161 -3.44 -2.67 -3.21
N GLY A 162 -2.25 -2.69 -2.59
CA GLY A 162 -1.03 -2.33 -3.29
C GLY A 162 0.16 -2.09 -2.37
N TYR A 163 1.28 -1.73 -3.00
CA TYR A 163 2.49 -1.32 -2.29
C TYR A 163 2.47 0.16 -1.97
N TYR A 164 2.91 0.47 -0.76
CA TYR A 164 3.06 1.82 -0.25
C TYR A 164 4.38 1.94 0.51
N TYR A 165 4.76 3.16 0.85
CA TYR A 165 5.81 3.43 1.81
C TYR A 165 5.22 4.04 3.07
N LEU A 166 5.55 3.48 4.23
CA LEU A 166 5.35 4.15 5.51
C LEU A 166 6.55 5.05 5.78
N ALA A 167 6.31 6.26 6.23
CA ALA A 167 7.32 7.25 6.52
C ALA A 167 7.41 7.53 8.01
N LEU A 168 8.63 7.55 8.55
CA LEU A 168 8.97 7.94 9.92
C LEU A 168 10.00 9.04 9.89
N ASN A 169 9.74 10.15 10.59
CA ASN A 169 10.66 11.28 10.70
C ASN A 169 10.77 11.75 12.15
N ARG A 170 12.00 11.87 12.65
CA ARG A 170 12.27 12.52 13.94
C ARG A 170 12.48 14.03 13.72
N GLN A 171 11.61 14.85 14.32
CA GLN A 171 11.59 16.31 14.09
C GLN A 171 12.28 17.15 15.15
N ASN A 172 12.58 16.61 16.33
CA ASN A 172 13.27 17.35 17.38
C ASN A 172 14.70 16.83 17.65
N ALA A 173 15.46 17.55 18.46
CA ALA A 173 16.85 17.19 18.77
C ALA A 173 16.98 15.97 19.68
N ASN A 174 15.91 15.63 20.43
CA ASN A 174 15.93 14.49 21.35
C ASN A 174 16.05 13.17 20.59
N GLN A 175 16.95 12.30 21.03
CA GLN A 175 17.23 11.04 20.36
C GLN A 175 16.00 10.14 20.31
N LEU A 176 15.66 9.65 19.13
CA LEU A 176 14.69 8.57 18.95
C LEU A 176 15.44 7.26 18.76
N TYR A 177 15.24 6.32 19.67
CA TYR A 177 15.60 4.92 19.48
C TYR A 177 14.35 4.14 19.10
N ALA A 178 14.23 3.77 17.85
CA ALA A 178 13.12 2.95 17.38
C ALA A 178 13.56 1.49 17.20
N MET A 179 12.59 0.58 17.26
CA MET A 179 12.84 -0.82 16.94
C MET A 179 13.31 -0.92 15.50
N PHE A 180 14.39 -1.64 15.30
CA PHE A 180 15.09 -1.79 14.05
C PHE A 180 15.20 -3.27 13.70
N ILE A 181 15.14 -3.58 12.43
CA ILE A 181 15.26 -4.93 11.91
C ILE A 181 16.60 -5.02 11.19
N SER A 182 17.49 -5.89 11.65
CA SER A 182 18.85 -6.01 11.09
C SER A 182 18.90 -6.82 9.80
N ASP A 183 17.94 -7.73 9.59
CA ASP A 183 17.91 -8.62 8.43
C ASP A 183 16.48 -8.77 7.89
N PRO A 184 15.95 -7.76 7.17
CA PRO A 184 14.62 -7.86 6.62
C PRO A 184 14.60 -8.81 5.42
N VAL A 185 13.72 -9.78 5.47
CA VAL A 185 13.38 -10.58 4.29
C VAL A 185 12.24 -9.89 3.56
N PHE A 186 12.55 -9.20 2.48
CA PHE A 186 11.53 -8.65 1.58
C PHE A 186 11.13 -9.67 0.54
N PRO A 187 9.85 -9.99 0.40
CA PRO A 187 9.38 -10.81 -0.70
C PRO A 187 9.30 -10.06 -2.03
N VAL A 188 9.62 -8.76 -2.06
CA VAL A 188 9.35 -7.91 -3.22
C VAL A 188 10.44 -6.91 -3.45
N GLY A 189 10.98 -6.94 -4.63
CA GLY A 189 11.88 -5.96 -5.16
C GLY A 189 13.07 -6.59 -5.87
N GLY A 190 13.41 -6.08 -7.04
CA GLY A 190 14.64 -6.44 -7.70
C GLY A 190 15.82 -6.05 -6.82
N TYR A 191 16.75 -6.94 -6.68
CA TYR A 191 18.04 -6.66 -6.03
C TYR A 191 18.84 -5.70 -6.92
N ALA A 192 19.68 -4.86 -6.29
CA ALA A 192 20.68 -4.13 -7.04
C ALA A 192 21.64 -5.10 -7.76
N ASP A 193 22.24 -4.65 -8.79
CA ASP A 193 22.97 -5.23 -9.90
C ASP A 193 23.86 -6.45 -9.71
N ASN A 194 24.02 -6.99 -8.51
CA ASN A 194 24.75 -8.24 -8.29
C ASN A 194 24.29 -9.00 -7.03
N MET A 195 24.29 -10.32 -7.13
CA MET A 195 24.00 -11.23 -6.01
C MET A 195 25.17 -11.42 -5.04
N SER A 196 26.24 -10.65 -5.15
CA SER A 196 27.45 -10.81 -4.35
C SER A 196 27.40 -10.08 -3.01
N ASN A 197 26.41 -9.22 -2.78
CA ASN A 197 26.26 -8.47 -1.56
C ASN A 197 25.15 -9.07 -0.70
N GLN A 198 25.52 -9.66 0.45
CA GLN A 198 24.57 -10.20 1.44
C GLN A 198 23.69 -9.10 2.04
N TYR A 199 24.14 -7.86 1.99
CA TYR A 199 23.40 -6.68 2.41
C TYR A 199 22.65 -6.15 1.20
N ILE A 200 21.48 -6.68 1.02
CA ILE A 200 20.56 -6.24 0.00
C ILE A 200 20.27 -4.76 0.26
N ASN A 201 20.58 -3.91 -0.73
CA ASN A 201 19.99 -2.59 -0.81
C ASN A 201 18.47 -2.80 -1.00
N SER A 202 17.84 -3.15 0.11
CA SER A 202 16.40 -3.26 0.17
C SER A 202 15.83 -1.93 -0.29
N GLN A 203 14.70 -1.94 -0.94
CA GLN A 203 14.01 -0.76 -1.48
C GLN A 203 13.54 0.19 -0.36
N MET A 204 14.42 0.44 0.60
CA MET A 204 14.24 1.45 1.62
C MET A 204 15.07 2.66 1.30
N TYR A 205 14.53 3.77 1.65
CA TYR A 205 15.13 5.05 1.34
C TYR A 205 15.08 5.94 2.56
N TYR A 206 15.96 6.92 2.60
CA TYR A 206 15.82 8.07 3.47
C TYR A 206 16.01 9.37 2.70
N GLU A 207 15.49 10.42 3.26
CA GLU A 207 15.61 11.80 2.80
C GLU A 207 15.98 12.69 3.99
N THR A 208 16.97 13.56 3.84
CA THR A 208 17.41 14.49 4.88
C THR A 208 16.83 15.89 4.69
N GLY A 209 16.82 16.67 5.76
CA GLY A 209 16.38 18.07 5.72
C GLY A 209 14.87 18.28 5.85
N VAL A 210 14.11 17.25 6.16
CA VAL A 210 12.64 17.32 6.34
C VAL A 210 12.34 17.70 7.79
N SER A 211 12.06 18.96 8.06
CA SER A 211 11.87 19.50 9.42
C SER A 211 10.41 19.86 9.78
N GLY A 212 9.46 19.67 8.88
CA GLY A 212 8.06 20.06 9.06
C GLY A 212 7.07 19.02 8.55
N ALA A 213 5.96 19.48 8.04
CA ALA A 213 4.96 18.65 7.39
C ALA A 213 5.55 17.90 6.19
N PHE A 214 5.05 16.71 5.94
CA PHE A 214 5.45 15.93 4.78
C PHE A 214 4.95 16.56 3.48
N THR A 215 5.75 16.44 2.44
CA THR A 215 5.45 16.83 1.05
C THR A 215 5.75 15.65 0.12
N THR A 216 5.77 15.86 -1.18
CA THR A 216 6.29 14.87 -2.13
C THR A 216 7.72 14.49 -1.75
N ALA A 217 8.07 13.22 -1.84
CA ALA A 217 9.41 12.74 -1.54
C ALA A 217 10.44 13.43 -2.44
N GLY A 218 11.53 13.90 -1.84
CA GLY A 218 12.59 14.69 -2.50
C GLY A 218 13.76 13.82 -2.94
N THR A 219 14.97 14.19 -2.53
CA THR A 219 16.19 13.45 -2.89
C THR A 219 16.35 12.21 -2.02
N LEU A 220 16.18 11.05 -2.61
CA LEU A 220 16.18 9.76 -1.94
C LEU A 220 17.58 9.12 -1.97
N VAL A 221 18.02 8.65 -0.82
CA VAL A 221 19.23 7.83 -0.65
C VAL A 221 18.81 6.44 -0.21
N ALA A 222 19.42 5.40 -0.78
CA ALA A 222 19.16 4.03 -0.34
C ALA A 222 19.58 3.84 1.13
N SER A 223 18.80 3.11 1.90
CA SER A 223 18.99 2.89 3.32
C SER A 223 18.97 1.42 3.70
N ASN A 224 19.71 1.10 4.74
CA ASN A 224 19.59 -0.18 5.44
C ASN A 224 18.87 -0.03 6.79
N ASP A 225 18.34 1.15 7.09
CA ASP A 225 17.64 1.41 8.35
C ASP A 225 16.17 1.01 8.25
N HIS A 226 15.79 -0.01 8.99
CA HIS A 226 14.52 -0.72 8.91
C HIS A 226 13.70 -0.52 10.17
N PHE A 227 13.09 0.64 10.33
CA PHE A 227 12.25 0.90 11.50
C PHE A 227 10.97 0.06 11.46
N PHE A 228 10.62 -0.48 12.63
CA PHE A 228 9.44 -1.30 12.79
C PHE A 228 8.18 -0.43 12.83
N MET A 229 7.44 -0.43 11.74
CA MET A 229 6.20 0.30 11.55
C MET A 229 5.06 -0.62 11.14
N GLY A 230 3.85 -0.16 11.32
CA GLY A 230 2.66 -0.88 10.89
C GLY A 230 1.42 -0.01 10.83
N MET A 231 0.37 -0.57 10.22
CA MET A 231 -0.96 0.04 10.14
C MET A 231 -2.01 -0.92 10.66
N ARG A 232 -3.01 -0.40 11.38
CA ARG A 232 -4.13 -1.18 11.90
C ARG A 232 -5.34 -1.03 11.00
N ILE A 233 -6.00 -2.15 10.72
CA ILE A 233 -7.27 -2.18 10.01
C ILE A 233 -8.38 -1.67 10.93
N ALA A 234 -9.25 -0.81 10.42
CA ALA A 234 -10.41 -0.26 11.11
C ALA A 234 -11.45 -1.33 11.49
#